data_53f3545a5a7cc2256de1f9f881db0cfe
#
_entry.id   53f3545a5a7cc2256de1f9f881db0cfe
#
_cell.length_a   1.000
_cell.length_b   1.000
_cell.length_c   1.000
_cell.angle_alpha   90.00
_cell.angle_beta   90.00
_cell.angle_gamma   90.00
#
_symmetry.space_group_name_H-M   'P 1'
#
loop_
_entity.id
_entity.type
_entity.pdbx_description
1 polymer ?
#
loop_
_entity_poly.entity_id
_entity_poly.type
_entity_poly.pdbx_seq_one_letter_code
_entity_poly.pdbx_strand_id
1 'polypeptide(L)'
;MTVVIELLRIKEFRESQAETEVRRRRSRLAEVARKLQQMQSDLVDFQKWSQERELASFNDMRGRMVRLRDLERLRAQISEWRNHERNLEQGVEEAERQRRQAAQEMDTAVGLLHEAGRQKNKFTELVRIYSQELQQELERREELETEEFRPTERGDDEWEQDGDDTGSLLN
;
A
#
# COMPACT_ATOMS: atom_id res chain seq x y z
N MET A 1 -11.09 24.21 -11.88
CA MET A 1 -9.88 23.48 -12.30
C MET A 1 -8.80 23.48 -11.22
N THR A 2 -8.33 24.62 -10.76
CA THR A 2 -7.25 24.73 -9.75
C THR A 2 -7.52 23.94 -8.47
N VAL A 3 -8.72 24.05 -7.91
CA VAL A 3 -9.12 23.35 -6.66
C VAL A 3 -9.08 21.82 -6.80
N VAL A 4 -9.54 21.29 -7.94
CA VAL A 4 -9.52 19.83 -8.19
C VAL A 4 -8.11 19.30 -8.34
N ILE A 5 -7.22 20.08 -8.98
CA ILE A 5 -5.79 19.74 -9.10
C ILE A 5 -5.10 19.77 -7.72
N GLU A 6 -5.40 20.76 -6.89
CA GLU A 6 -4.88 20.81 -5.52
C GLU A 6 -5.37 19.63 -4.66
N LEU A 7 -6.64 19.27 -4.79
CA LEU A 7 -7.19 18.09 -4.13
C LEU A 7 -6.53 16.80 -4.63
N LEU A 8 -6.25 16.67 -5.93
CA LEU A 8 -5.51 15.53 -6.48
C LEU A 8 -4.12 15.42 -5.85
N ARG A 9 -3.37 16.54 -5.76
CA ARG A 9 -2.04 16.56 -5.09
C ARG A 9 -2.11 16.09 -3.64
N ILE A 10 -3.15 16.50 -2.91
CA ILE A 10 -3.37 16.04 -1.53
C ILE A 10 -3.64 14.53 -1.50
N LYS A 11 -4.40 13.99 -2.47
CA LYS A 11 -4.66 12.54 -2.54
C LYS A 11 -3.43 11.74 -2.92
N GLU A 12 -2.60 12.23 -3.83
CA GLU A 12 -1.30 11.65 -4.18
C GLU A 12 -0.35 11.62 -2.98
N PHE A 13 -0.30 12.71 -2.23
CA PHE A 13 0.50 12.78 -1.01
C PHE A 13 0.04 11.76 0.04
N ARG A 14 -1.28 11.61 0.25
CA ARG A 14 -1.85 10.61 1.18
C ARG A 14 -1.54 9.17 0.73
N GLU A 15 -1.61 8.88 -0.56
CA GLU A 15 -1.23 7.58 -1.09
C GLU A 15 0.26 7.30 -0.83
N SER A 16 1.15 8.24 -1.10
CA SER A 16 2.58 8.12 -0.83
C SER A 16 2.89 7.92 0.66
N GLN A 17 2.18 8.61 1.55
CA GLN A 17 2.28 8.37 2.99
C GLN A 17 1.82 6.95 3.37
N ALA A 18 0.71 6.48 2.79
CA ALA A 18 0.19 5.13 3.04
C ALA A 18 1.16 4.05 2.52
N GLU A 19 1.80 4.25 1.36
CA GLU A 19 2.86 3.37 0.84
C GLU A 19 4.06 3.30 1.78
N THR A 20 4.47 4.43 2.33
CA THR A 20 5.57 4.52 3.30
C THR A 20 5.23 3.74 4.58
N GLU A 21 3.99 3.88 5.07
CA GLU A 21 3.52 3.15 6.24
C GLU A 21 3.45 1.65 5.98
N VAL A 22 2.98 1.19 4.84
CA VAL A 22 3.00 -0.24 4.45
C VAL A 22 4.43 -0.78 4.44
N ARG A 23 5.39 -0.05 3.88
CA ARG A 23 6.81 -0.45 3.90
C ARG A 23 7.34 -0.58 5.32
N ARG A 24 7.02 0.36 6.18
CA ARG A 24 7.40 0.37 7.60
C ARG A 24 6.81 -0.83 8.35
N ARG A 25 5.51 -1.10 8.16
CA ARG A 25 4.82 -2.24 8.80
C ARG A 25 5.33 -3.59 8.28
N ARG A 26 5.65 -3.69 7.00
CA ARG A 26 6.27 -4.87 6.41
C ARG A 26 7.64 -5.15 7.02
N SER A 27 8.47 -4.14 7.17
CA SER A 27 9.79 -4.25 7.81
C SER A 27 9.66 -4.69 9.27
N ARG A 28 8.70 -4.13 10.01
CA ARG A 28 8.41 -4.52 11.40
C ARG A 28 7.95 -5.97 11.50
N LEU A 29 7.05 -6.41 10.64
CA LEU A 29 6.58 -7.80 10.60
C LEU A 29 7.74 -8.77 10.33
N ALA A 30 8.62 -8.43 9.37
CA ALA A 30 9.79 -9.25 9.06
C ALA A 30 10.78 -9.35 10.25
N GLU A 31 10.97 -8.26 11.00
CA GLU A 31 11.81 -8.23 12.20
C GLU A 31 11.24 -9.13 13.31
N VAL A 32 9.94 -8.98 13.60
CA VAL A 32 9.27 -9.77 14.64
C VAL A 32 9.20 -11.26 14.25
N ALA A 33 8.99 -11.57 12.96
CA ALA A 33 9.01 -12.95 12.47
C ALA A 33 10.38 -13.61 12.63
N ARG A 34 11.46 -12.89 12.33
CA ARG A 34 12.84 -13.38 12.55
C ARG A 34 13.12 -13.61 14.03
N LYS A 35 12.68 -12.70 14.90
CA LYS A 35 12.82 -12.85 16.35
C LYS A 35 12.08 -14.09 16.86
N LEU A 36 10.85 -14.33 16.42
CA LEU A 36 10.08 -15.52 16.75
C LEU A 36 10.83 -16.79 16.32
N GLN A 37 11.32 -16.83 15.09
CA GLN A 37 12.07 -17.97 14.57
C GLN A 37 13.34 -18.26 15.42
N GLN A 38 14.07 -17.23 15.81
CA GLN A 38 15.24 -17.38 16.67
C GLN A 38 14.84 -17.95 18.05
N MET A 39 13.79 -17.40 18.68
CA MET A 39 13.34 -17.89 19.99
C MET A 39 12.82 -19.32 19.94
N GLN A 40 12.16 -19.73 18.84
CA GLN A 40 11.75 -21.12 18.62
C GLN A 40 12.95 -22.05 18.48
N SER A 41 13.99 -21.63 17.74
CA SER A 41 15.24 -22.37 17.62
C SER A 41 15.94 -22.52 18.96
N ASP A 42 16.05 -21.43 19.73
CA ASP A 42 16.68 -21.44 21.05
C ASP A 42 15.97 -22.38 22.02
N LEU A 43 14.62 -22.42 21.99
CA LEU A 43 13.82 -23.33 22.79
C LEU A 43 14.09 -24.80 22.42
N VAL A 44 14.11 -25.13 21.13
CA VAL A 44 14.38 -26.48 20.63
C VAL A 44 15.79 -26.93 21.00
N ASP A 45 16.77 -26.06 20.85
CA ASP A 45 18.17 -26.34 21.19
C ASP A 45 18.36 -26.55 22.68
N PHE A 46 17.69 -25.73 23.50
CA PHE A 46 17.69 -25.90 24.94
C PHE A 46 17.01 -27.19 25.38
N GLN A 47 15.88 -27.56 24.80
CA GLN A 47 15.19 -28.83 25.10
C GLN A 47 16.07 -30.04 24.80
N LYS A 48 16.75 -30.08 23.67
CA LYS A 48 17.70 -31.13 23.31
C LYS A 48 18.85 -31.19 24.31
N TRP A 49 19.47 -30.05 24.58
CA TRP A 49 20.58 -29.96 25.51
C TRP A 49 20.17 -30.43 26.93
N SER A 50 19.04 -29.98 27.44
CA SER A 50 18.56 -30.34 28.79
C SER A 50 18.25 -31.81 28.90
N GLN A 51 17.64 -32.45 27.90
CA GLN A 51 17.38 -33.88 27.84
C GLN A 51 18.67 -34.71 27.82
N GLU A 52 19.62 -34.33 26.97
CA GLU A 52 20.93 -34.99 26.89
C GLU A 52 21.69 -34.86 28.21
N ARG A 53 21.66 -33.69 28.81
CA ARG A 53 22.35 -33.41 30.07
C ARG A 53 21.71 -34.17 31.27
N GLU A 54 20.37 -34.22 31.29
CA GLU A 54 19.64 -35.01 32.31
C GLU A 54 19.99 -36.48 32.18
N LEU A 55 19.97 -37.04 30.95
CA LEU A 55 20.32 -38.45 30.71
C LEU A 55 21.78 -38.76 31.08
N ALA A 56 22.72 -37.87 30.71
CA ALA A 56 24.13 -38.04 31.07
C ALA A 56 24.33 -38.03 32.60
N SER A 57 23.64 -37.14 33.30
CA SER A 57 23.71 -37.04 34.78
C SER A 57 23.16 -38.28 35.45
N PHE A 58 22.07 -38.87 34.96
CA PHE A 58 21.56 -40.14 35.47
C PHE A 58 22.48 -41.31 35.18
N ASN A 59 23.09 -41.38 34.00
CA ASN A 59 24.03 -42.41 33.62
C ASN A 59 25.31 -42.36 34.51
N ASP A 60 25.81 -41.15 34.82
CA ASP A 60 26.96 -40.96 35.70
C ASP A 60 26.69 -41.46 37.14
N MET A 61 25.45 -41.39 37.60
CA MET A 61 25.04 -41.86 38.91
C MET A 61 24.71 -43.36 38.96
N ARG A 62 24.50 -44.00 37.81
CA ARG A 62 24.11 -45.38 37.68
C ARG A 62 25.30 -46.28 38.06
N GLY A 63 25.10 -47.18 39.06
CA GLY A 63 26.12 -48.10 39.47
C GLY A 63 27.19 -47.56 40.44
N ARG A 64 27.00 -46.34 40.95
CA ARG A 64 27.85 -45.75 41.98
C ARG A 64 27.10 -45.58 43.31
N MET A 65 27.81 -45.64 44.43
CA MET A 65 27.25 -45.16 45.71
C MET A 65 27.14 -43.62 45.63
N VAL A 66 25.91 -43.14 45.53
CA VAL A 66 25.63 -41.70 45.43
C VAL A 66 25.17 -41.21 46.79
N ARG A 67 25.73 -40.07 47.24
CA ARG A 67 25.28 -39.41 48.47
C ARG A 67 23.95 -38.74 48.23
N LEU A 68 23.05 -38.76 49.25
CA LEU A 68 21.77 -38.08 49.18
C LEU A 68 21.88 -36.63 48.74
N ARG A 69 22.90 -35.92 49.19
CA ARG A 69 23.20 -34.54 48.83
C ARG A 69 23.45 -34.35 47.31
N ASP A 70 24.04 -35.33 46.64
CA ASP A 70 24.31 -35.24 45.18
C ASP A 70 23.03 -35.44 44.37
N LEU A 71 22.12 -36.28 44.85
CA LEU A 71 20.77 -36.45 44.28
C LEU A 71 19.93 -35.19 44.45
N GLU A 72 19.98 -34.56 45.62
CA GLU A 72 19.27 -33.30 45.87
C GLU A 72 19.79 -32.15 44.95
N ARG A 73 21.12 -32.07 44.74
CA ARG A 73 21.72 -31.11 43.80
C ARG A 73 21.26 -31.36 42.38
N LEU A 74 21.27 -32.58 41.90
CA LEU A 74 20.82 -32.92 40.58
C LEU A 74 19.34 -32.57 40.41
N ARG A 75 18.50 -32.88 41.38
CA ARG A 75 17.08 -32.57 41.37
C ARG A 75 16.82 -31.06 41.29
N ALA A 76 17.62 -30.29 42.05
CA ALA A 76 17.55 -28.83 41.98
C ALA A 76 17.95 -28.29 40.60
N GLN A 77 19.03 -28.81 40.00
CA GLN A 77 19.44 -28.44 38.64
C GLN A 77 18.39 -28.76 37.57
N ILE A 78 17.79 -29.93 37.61
CA ILE A 78 16.72 -30.32 36.69
C ILE A 78 15.52 -29.38 36.86
N SER A 79 15.18 -29.02 38.09
CA SER A 79 14.11 -28.05 38.36
C SER A 79 14.43 -26.65 37.75
N GLU A 80 15.68 -26.17 37.84
CA GLU A 80 16.12 -24.92 37.21
C GLU A 80 16.01 -24.98 35.68
N TRP A 81 16.43 -26.11 35.06
CA TRP A 81 16.32 -26.29 33.59
C TRP A 81 14.86 -26.27 33.12
N ARG A 82 13.95 -26.92 33.86
CA ARG A 82 12.51 -26.89 33.56
C ARG A 82 11.90 -25.52 33.73
N ASN A 83 12.37 -24.75 34.73
CA ASN A 83 11.94 -23.36 34.89
C ASN A 83 12.43 -22.50 33.74
N HIS A 84 13.69 -22.68 33.30
CA HIS A 84 14.25 -21.97 32.16
C HIS A 84 13.50 -22.32 30.86
N GLU A 85 13.19 -23.59 30.63
CA GLU A 85 12.39 -24.04 29.49
C GLU A 85 11.02 -23.36 29.48
N ARG A 86 10.33 -23.30 30.60
CA ARG A 86 9.04 -22.58 30.73
C ARG A 86 9.17 -21.10 30.42
N ASN A 87 10.26 -20.45 30.82
CA ASN A 87 10.50 -19.06 30.49
C ASN A 87 10.74 -18.86 28.98
N LEU A 88 11.44 -19.78 28.31
CA LEU A 88 11.63 -19.76 26.87
C LEU A 88 10.30 -19.99 26.13
N GLU A 89 9.46 -20.92 26.59
CA GLU A 89 8.11 -21.17 26.06
C GLU A 89 7.24 -19.91 26.14
N GLN A 90 7.21 -19.24 27.31
CA GLN A 90 6.49 -17.98 27.49
C GLN A 90 7.01 -16.88 26.58
N GLY A 91 8.33 -16.84 26.36
CA GLY A 91 8.94 -15.92 25.42
C GLY A 91 8.51 -16.18 23.98
N VAL A 92 8.41 -17.42 23.54
CA VAL A 92 7.88 -17.82 22.23
C VAL A 92 6.42 -17.42 22.08
N GLU A 93 5.58 -17.68 23.08
CA GLU A 93 4.17 -17.28 23.06
C GLU A 93 3.99 -15.76 22.93
N GLU A 94 4.81 -14.99 23.64
CA GLU A 94 4.79 -13.53 23.55
C GLU A 94 5.24 -13.06 22.15
N ALA A 95 6.30 -13.65 21.61
CA ALA A 95 6.78 -13.35 20.26
C ALA A 95 5.73 -13.69 19.18
N GLU A 96 4.98 -14.78 19.35
CA GLU A 96 3.86 -15.13 18.46
C GLU A 96 2.72 -14.11 18.53
N ARG A 97 2.39 -13.62 19.73
CA ARG A 97 1.41 -12.54 19.89
C ARG A 97 1.85 -11.28 19.18
N GLN A 98 3.11 -10.88 19.35
CA GLN A 98 3.69 -9.70 18.67
C GLN A 98 3.68 -9.86 17.15
N ARG A 99 4.00 -11.05 16.61
CA ARG A 99 3.92 -11.32 15.18
C ARG A 99 2.48 -11.21 14.66
N ARG A 100 1.50 -11.77 15.37
CA ARG A 100 0.08 -11.65 14.99
C ARG A 100 -0.38 -10.20 14.99
N GLN A 101 -0.01 -9.43 15.99
CA GLN A 101 -0.32 -8.00 16.05
C GLN A 101 0.32 -7.24 14.88
N ALA A 102 1.61 -7.47 14.62
CA ALA A 102 2.30 -6.84 13.50
C ALA A 102 1.68 -7.19 12.14
N ALA A 103 1.20 -8.44 11.96
CA ALA A 103 0.47 -8.86 10.76
C ALA A 103 -0.87 -8.12 10.61
N GLN A 104 -1.64 -7.95 11.68
CA GLN A 104 -2.89 -7.19 11.67
C GLN A 104 -2.66 -5.71 11.36
N GLU A 105 -1.62 -5.11 11.93
CA GLU A 105 -1.24 -3.73 11.65
C GLU A 105 -0.83 -3.55 10.18
N MET A 106 -0.12 -4.52 9.61
CA MET A 106 0.24 -4.52 8.19
C MET A 106 -1.00 -4.64 7.30
N ASP A 107 -1.93 -5.54 7.61
CA ASP A 107 -3.18 -5.70 6.85
C ASP A 107 -4.02 -4.42 6.87
N THR A 108 -4.09 -3.75 8.03
CA THR A 108 -4.74 -2.44 8.16
C THR A 108 -4.05 -1.39 7.30
N ALA A 109 -2.72 -1.32 7.29
CA ALA A 109 -1.97 -0.38 6.47
C ALA A 109 -2.18 -0.62 4.97
N VAL A 110 -2.24 -1.87 4.52
CA VAL A 110 -2.56 -2.26 3.14
C VAL A 110 -3.97 -1.82 2.77
N GLY A 111 -4.96 -2.00 3.66
CA GLY A 111 -6.32 -1.53 3.45
C GLY A 111 -6.41 -0.01 3.27
N LEU A 112 -5.69 0.75 4.09
CA LEU A 112 -5.61 2.21 3.98
C LEU A 112 -4.92 2.66 2.69
N LEU A 113 -3.88 1.95 2.24
CA LEU A 113 -3.22 2.21 0.95
C LEU A 113 -4.20 2.00 -0.21
N HIS A 114 -4.95 0.90 -0.22
CA HIS A 114 -5.96 0.64 -1.25
C HIS A 114 -7.04 1.71 -1.27
N GLU A 115 -7.49 2.18 -0.11
CA GLU A 115 -8.48 3.27 -0.04
C GLU A 115 -7.90 4.59 -0.56
N ALA A 116 -6.66 4.94 -0.18
CA ALA A 116 -5.98 6.13 -0.69
C ALA A 116 -5.83 6.08 -2.22
N GLY A 117 -5.45 4.92 -2.78
CA GLY A 117 -5.36 4.71 -4.23
C GLY A 117 -6.70 4.87 -4.94
N ARG A 118 -7.78 4.31 -4.39
CA ARG A 118 -9.14 4.51 -4.93
C ARG A 118 -9.54 5.98 -4.93
N GLN A 119 -9.26 6.68 -3.84
CA GLN A 119 -9.54 8.13 -3.73
C GLN A 119 -8.74 8.94 -4.76
N LYS A 120 -7.45 8.67 -4.90
CA LYS A 120 -6.61 9.32 -5.92
C LYS A 120 -7.18 9.08 -7.32
N ASN A 121 -7.49 7.83 -7.67
CA ASN A 121 -8.00 7.48 -9.00
C ASN A 121 -9.31 8.20 -9.34
N LYS A 122 -10.22 8.38 -8.37
CA LYS A 122 -11.44 9.18 -8.55
C LYS A 122 -11.11 10.63 -8.92
N PHE A 123 -10.15 11.25 -8.23
CA PHE A 123 -9.76 12.63 -8.52
C PHE A 123 -8.98 12.75 -9.84
N THR A 124 -8.17 11.78 -10.19
CA THR A 124 -7.51 11.71 -11.49
C THR A 124 -8.53 11.68 -12.62
N GLU A 125 -9.58 10.88 -12.49
CA GLU A 125 -10.66 10.80 -13.48
C GLU A 125 -11.45 12.11 -13.55
N LEU A 126 -11.73 12.75 -12.43
CA LEU A 126 -12.37 14.08 -12.42
C LEU A 126 -11.53 15.12 -13.16
N VAL A 127 -10.22 15.17 -12.91
CA VAL A 127 -9.32 16.10 -13.62
C VAL A 127 -9.37 15.82 -15.12
N ARG A 128 -9.37 14.56 -15.53
CA ARG A 128 -9.46 14.16 -16.95
C ARG A 128 -10.77 14.65 -17.59
N ILE A 129 -11.90 14.44 -16.93
CA ILE A 129 -13.21 14.87 -17.42
C ILE A 129 -13.25 16.39 -17.58
N TYR A 130 -12.86 17.13 -16.55
CA TYR A 130 -12.82 18.60 -16.62
C TYR A 130 -11.90 19.13 -17.70
N SER A 131 -10.74 18.48 -17.93
CA SER A 131 -9.84 18.87 -18.99
C SER A 131 -10.45 18.68 -20.37
N GLN A 132 -11.15 17.56 -20.58
CA GLN A 132 -11.85 17.26 -21.83
C GLN A 132 -13.02 18.25 -22.09
N GLU A 133 -13.81 18.55 -21.07
CA GLU A 133 -14.91 19.52 -21.17
C GLU A 133 -14.37 20.91 -21.53
N LEU A 134 -13.30 21.35 -20.88
CA LEU A 134 -12.67 22.63 -21.17
C LEU A 134 -12.15 22.69 -22.60
N GLN A 135 -11.50 21.65 -23.07
CA GLN A 135 -11.00 21.57 -24.43
C GLN A 135 -12.13 21.63 -25.47
N GLN A 136 -13.21 20.88 -25.26
CA GLN A 136 -14.40 20.91 -26.11
C GLN A 136 -15.05 22.29 -26.15
N GLU A 137 -15.06 22.99 -25.02
CA GLU A 137 -15.63 24.35 -24.94
C GLU A 137 -14.74 25.36 -25.68
N LEU A 138 -13.42 25.23 -25.62
CA LEU A 138 -12.49 26.04 -26.38
C LEU A 138 -12.66 25.78 -27.88
N GLU A 139 -12.71 24.54 -28.32
CA GLU A 139 -12.92 24.18 -29.73
C GLU A 139 -14.25 24.76 -30.26
N ARG A 140 -15.34 24.68 -29.49
CA ARG A 140 -16.62 25.29 -29.87
C ARG A 140 -16.54 26.81 -30.01
N ARG A 141 -15.81 27.48 -29.13
CA ARG A 141 -15.61 28.94 -29.22
C ARG A 141 -14.82 29.31 -30.47
N GLU A 142 -13.75 28.58 -30.78
CA GLU A 142 -12.96 28.77 -31.98
C GLU A 142 -13.77 28.51 -33.26
N GLU A 143 -14.65 27.50 -33.26
CA GLU A 143 -15.57 27.23 -34.36
C GLU A 143 -16.55 28.39 -34.58
N LEU A 144 -17.16 28.89 -33.51
CA LEU A 144 -18.09 30.04 -33.56
C LEU A 144 -17.40 31.30 -34.06
N GLU A 145 -16.19 31.61 -33.57
CA GLU A 145 -15.40 32.75 -34.06
C GLU A 145 -15.06 32.63 -35.55
N THR A 146 -14.72 31.42 -36.01
CA THR A 146 -14.44 31.20 -37.45
C THR A 146 -15.70 31.27 -38.34
N GLU A 147 -16.88 30.93 -37.80
CA GLU A 147 -18.16 31.11 -38.50
C GLU A 147 -18.55 32.59 -38.59
N GLU A 148 -18.33 33.38 -37.53
CA GLU A 148 -18.58 34.83 -37.53
C GLU A 148 -17.65 35.60 -38.49
N PHE A 149 -16.43 35.11 -38.71
CA PHE A 149 -15.46 35.71 -39.64
C PHE A 149 -15.60 35.23 -41.10
N ARG A 150 -16.52 34.32 -41.43
CA ARG A 150 -16.83 34.03 -42.86
C ARG A 150 -17.52 35.24 -43.43
N PRO A 151 -16.90 35.96 -44.40
CA PRO A 151 -17.61 37.01 -45.09
C PRO A 151 -18.79 36.38 -45.81
N THR A 152 -19.96 36.93 -45.58
CA THR A 152 -21.13 36.64 -46.39
C THR A 152 -20.75 37.09 -47.78
N GLU A 153 -20.37 36.20 -48.67
CA GLU A 153 -20.45 36.38 -50.10
C GLU A 153 -21.92 36.61 -50.43
N ARG A 154 -22.37 37.86 -50.27
CA ARG A 154 -23.55 38.34 -50.93
C ARG A 154 -23.25 38.25 -52.42
N GLY A 155 -23.93 37.41 -53.11
CA GLY A 155 -23.98 37.39 -54.54
C GLY A 155 -24.42 38.75 -55.06
N ASP A 156 -23.44 39.54 -55.47
CA ASP A 156 -23.61 40.63 -56.40
C ASP A 156 -23.65 40.06 -57.82
N ASP A 157 -24.73 39.36 -58.14
CA ASP A 157 -25.02 38.96 -59.53
C ASP A 157 -26.53 39.00 -59.69
N GLU A 158 -27.07 40.22 -59.86
CA GLU A 158 -28.39 40.44 -60.50
C GLU A 158 -28.66 41.96 -60.65
N TRP A 159 -27.83 42.70 -61.38
CA TRP A 159 -28.15 44.02 -61.90
C TRP A 159 -27.52 44.25 -63.25
N GLU A 160 -27.78 43.39 -64.22
CA GLU A 160 -27.59 43.73 -65.60
C GLU A 160 -28.71 43.12 -66.42
N GLN A 161 -29.37 44.05 -67.06
CA GLN A 161 -30.24 43.94 -68.22
C GLN A 161 -31.73 44.22 -67.98
N ASP A 162 -32.00 45.49 -67.94
CA ASP A 162 -33.14 46.04 -68.65
C ASP A 162 -32.75 47.36 -69.22
N GLY A 163 -32.26 47.33 -70.42
CA GLY A 163 -31.86 48.48 -71.24
C GLY A 163 -32.53 48.40 -72.57
N ASP A 164 -33.55 48.94 -72.65
CA ASP A 164 -33.98 49.90 -73.62
C ASP A 164 -33.85 49.51 -75.10
N ASP A 165 -34.94 48.98 -75.57
CA ASP A 165 -35.26 48.98 -76.97
C ASP A 165 -36.36 50.07 -77.18
N THR A 166 -35.93 51.22 -77.65
CA THR A 166 -36.80 52.20 -78.31
C THR A 166 -36.11 52.72 -79.54
N GLY A 167 -36.46 52.07 -80.60
CA GLY A 167 -37.43 52.66 -81.48
C GLY A 167 -36.93 53.82 -82.35
N SER A 168 -36.33 53.36 -83.40
CA SER A 168 -36.24 54.15 -84.64
C SER A 168 -37.56 54.35 -85.30
N LEU A 169 -37.95 55.52 -85.47
CA LEU A 169 -38.79 55.88 -86.61
C LEU A 169 -38.45 57.30 -87.12
N LEU A 170 -38.27 57.32 -88.44
CA LEU A 170 -38.45 58.48 -89.34
C LEU A 170 -37.20 59.25 -89.72
N ASN A 171 -36.76 59.04 -90.84
CA ASN A 171 -37.06 59.51 -92.15
C ASN A 171 -35.77 59.46 -93.03
#